data_1a6895501f84623e1901d3af63df3e29
#
_entry.id   1a6895501f84623e1901d3af63df3e29
#
_cell.length_a   1.000
_cell.length_b   1.000
_cell.length_c   1.000
_cell.angle_alpha   90.00
_cell.angle_beta   90.00
_cell.angle_gamma   90.00
#
_symmetry.space_group_name_H-M   'P 1'
#
loop_
_entity.id
_entity.type
_entity.pdbx_description
1 polymer ?
#
loop_
_entity_poly.entity_id
_entity_poly.type
_entity_poly.pdbx_seq_one_letter_code
_entity_poly.pdbx_strand_id
1 'polypeptide(L)'
;ILIGGRKYRDLRDKKLSFVELCEYPWVSLTQDAIARVFVDQYFSSKGLRFTPSIELATTDLILPAIEHNLGIGFLPPEFVEEAIDTGTVFPIKIPDEMPYRTISMVYDPEYPHSIASTAFRKFMLDRPYNR
;
A
#
# COMPACT_ATOMS: atom_id res chain seq x y z
N ILE A 1 -1.03 3.65 3.16
CA ILE A 1 -2.22 4.15 3.86
C ILE A 1 -3.49 3.53 3.30
N LEU A 2 -4.53 3.41 4.14
CA LEU A 2 -5.86 2.98 3.72
C LEU A 2 -6.63 4.19 3.19
N ILE A 3 -7.23 4.05 2.01
CA ILE A 3 -8.04 5.09 1.37
C ILE A 3 -9.39 4.55 0.91
N GLY A 4 -10.35 5.45 0.77
CA GLY A 4 -11.64 5.20 0.15
C GLY A 4 -12.08 6.36 -0.73
N GLY A 5 -12.87 6.08 -1.75
CA GLY A 5 -13.46 7.10 -2.62
C GLY A 5 -14.58 7.88 -1.93
N ARG A 6 -15.24 8.77 -2.66
CA ARG A 6 -16.27 9.69 -2.13
C ARG A 6 -17.42 8.99 -1.39
N LYS A 7 -17.81 7.81 -1.82
CA LYS A 7 -18.83 6.98 -1.16
C LYS A 7 -18.44 6.62 0.27
N TYR A 8 -17.16 6.51 0.55
CA TYR A 8 -16.59 6.09 1.85
C TYR A 8 -16.05 7.26 2.67
N ARG A 9 -16.38 8.51 2.30
CA ARG A 9 -15.90 9.73 2.96
C ARG A 9 -16.17 9.75 4.46
N ASP A 10 -17.32 9.24 4.88
CA ASP A 10 -17.72 9.23 6.29
C ASP A 10 -16.86 8.31 7.16
N LEU A 11 -16.06 7.41 6.55
CA LEU A 11 -15.13 6.55 7.28
C LEU A 11 -13.89 7.29 7.77
N ARG A 12 -13.59 8.47 7.20
CA ARG A 12 -12.44 9.30 7.57
C ARG A 12 -12.42 9.63 9.07
N ASP A 13 -13.59 9.91 9.64
CA ASP A 13 -13.74 10.39 11.01
C ASP A 13 -14.16 9.28 11.99
N LYS A 14 -14.38 8.07 11.49
CA LYS A 14 -14.76 6.91 12.30
C LYS A 14 -13.52 6.20 12.86
N LYS A 15 -13.68 5.66 14.06
CA LYS A 15 -12.74 4.70 14.66
C LYS A 15 -13.31 3.30 14.42
N LEU A 16 -12.88 2.68 13.34
CA LEU A 16 -13.32 1.35 12.95
C LEU A 16 -12.36 0.30 13.52
N SER A 17 -12.92 -0.81 14.01
CA SER A 17 -12.16 -2.02 14.29
C SER A 17 -11.77 -2.74 12.99
N PHE A 18 -10.82 -3.66 13.05
CA PHE A 18 -10.47 -4.49 11.88
C PHE A 18 -11.64 -5.36 11.40
N VAL A 19 -12.49 -5.83 12.29
CA VAL A 19 -13.68 -6.61 11.94
C VAL A 19 -14.66 -5.77 11.13
N GLU A 20 -14.94 -4.53 11.56
CA GLU A 20 -15.79 -3.61 10.82
C GLU A 20 -15.20 -3.22 9.46
N LEU A 21 -13.87 -3.07 9.36
CA LEU A 21 -13.21 -2.83 8.09
C LEU A 21 -13.39 -4.00 7.10
N CYS A 22 -13.47 -5.24 7.60
CA CYS A 22 -13.72 -6.42 6.75
C CYS A 22 -15.14 -6.45 6.15
N GLU A 23 -16.08 -5.66 6.65
CA GLU A 23 -17.45 -5.56 6.10
C GLU A 23 -17.51 -4.72 4.82
N TYR A 24 -16.48 -3.92 4.54
CA TYR A 24 -16.42 -3.10 3.34
C TYR A 24 -15.84 -3.88 2.15
N PRO A 25 -16.22 -3.55 0.91
CA PRO A 25 -15.57 -4.12 -0.26
C PRO A 25 -14.12 -3.62 -0.35
N TRP A 26 -13.19 -4.54 -0.54
CA TRP A 26 -11.77 -4.25 -0.68
C TRP A 26 -11.33 -4.36 -2.13
N VAL A 27 -10.51 -3.41 -2.56
CA VAL A 27 -9.75 -3.45 -3.81
C VAL A 27 -8.30 -3.74 -3.45
N SER A 28 -7.73 -4.76 -4.06
CA SER A 28 -6.35 -5.19 -3.78
C SER A 28 -5.68 -5.76 -5.02
N LEU A 29 -4.39 -6.02 -4.92
CA LEU A 29 -3.65 -6.77 -5.93
C LEU A 29 -3.99 -8.27 -5.84
N THR A 30 -3.69 -9.01 -6.91
CA THR A 30 -3.74 -10.48 -6.96
C THR A 30 -2.78 -11.12 -5.93
N GLN A 31 -3.05 -12.36 -5.55
CA GLN A 31 -2.36 -13.05 -4.43
C GLN A 31 -0.86 -13.26 -4.62
N ASP A 32 -0.38 -13.25 -5.86
CA ASP A 32 1.03 -13.38 -6.23
C ASP A 32 1.84 -12.09 -6.06
N ALA A 33 1.17 -10.94 -5.88
CA ALA A 33 1.85 -9.67 -5.67
C ALA A 33 2.44 -9.57 -4.25
N ILE A 34 3.71 -9.19 -4.15
CA ILE A 34 4.41 -9.02 -2.86
C ILE A 34 3.65 -8.05 -1.93
N ALA A 35 3.09 -6.98 -2.49
CA ALA A 35 2.31 -6.03 -1.70
C ALA A 35 1.02 -6.66 -1.13
N ARG A 36 0.39 -7.58 -1.86
CA ARG A 36 -0.77 -8.31 -1.37
C ARG A 36 -0.39 -9.28 -0.24
N VAL A 37 0.68 -10.05 -0.40
CA VAL A 37 1.19 -10.94 0.65
C VAL A 37 1.40 -10.19 1.96
N PHE A 38 1.93 -8.96 1.89
CA PHE A 38 2.12 -8.11 3.06
C PHE A 38 0.80 -7.72 3.73
N VAL A 39 -0.24 -7.39 2.97
CA VAL A 39 -1.58 -7.10 3.49
C VAL A 39 -2.19 -8.34 4.13
N ASP A 40 -2.09 -9.51 3.47
CA ASP A 40 -2.58 -10.78 4.01
C ASP A 40 -1.92 -11.12 5.35
N GLN A 41 -0.60 -10.93 5.47
CA GLN A 41 0.13 -11.13 6.73
C GLN A 41 -0.31 -10.15 7.82
N TYR A 42 -0.55 -8.89 7.46
CA TYR A 42 -1.04 -7.89 8.41
C TYR A 42 -2.40 -8.27 8.99
N PHE A 43 -3.37 -8.65 8.16
CA PHE A 43 -4.68 -9.12 8.64
C PHE A 43 -4.57 -10.44 9.42
N SER A 44 -3.74 -11.38 8.96
CA SER A 44 -3.49 -12.65 9.65
C SER A 44 -2.91 -12.43 11.05
N SER A 45 -2.04 -11.45 11.24
CA SER A 45 -1.52 -11.09 12.57
C SER A 45 -2.59 -10.60 13.56
N LYS A 46 -3.75 -10.19 13.03
CA LYS A 46 -4.94 -9.79 13.81
C LYS A 46 -5.96 -10.94 13.95
N GLY A 47 -5.60 -12.15 13.52
CA GLY A 47 -6.50 -13.30 13.52
C GLY A 47 -7.61 -13.24 12.45
N LEU A 48 -7.45 -12.39 11.43
CA LEU A 48 -8.42 -12.17 10.37
C LEU A 48 -7.90 -12.67 9.03
N ARG A 49 -8.81 -13.13 8.18
CA ARG A 49 -8.52 -13.45 6.78
C ARG A 49 -8.87 -12.26 5.90
N PHE A 50 -7.90 -11.78 5.14
CA PHE A 50 -8.13 -10.74 4.14
C PHE A 50 -8.76 -11.34 2.88
N THR A 51 -9.95 -10.85 2.52
CA THR A 51 -10.69 -11.35 1.34
C THR A 51 -11.15 -10.14 0.54
N PRO A 52 -10.39 -9.70 -0.48
CA PRO A 52 -10.80 -8.57 -1.32
C PRO A 52 -11.99 -8.95 -2.20
N SER A 53 -12.84 -7.97 -2.49
CA SER A 53 -13.97 -8.08 -3.41
C SER A 53 -13.52 -7.95 -4.88
N ILE A 54 -12.42 -7.23 -5.10
CA ILE A 54 -11.83 -6.97 -6.42
C ILE A 54 -10.34 -7.18 -6.32
N GLU A 55 -9.81 -8.01 -7.22
CA GLU A 55 -8.39 -8.25 -7.38
C GLU A 55 -7.92 -7.69 -8.73
N LEU A 56 -6.86 -6.88 -8.71
CA LEU A 56 -6.29 -6.22 -9.87
C LEU A 56 -4.83 -6.66 -10.06
N ALA A 57 -4.42 -6.75 -11.31
CA ALA A 57 -3.09 -7.27 -11.65
C ALA A 57 -1.96 -6.27 -11.32
N THR A 58 -2.25 -4.96 -11.37
CA THR A 58 -1.25 -3.90 -11.26
C THR A 58 -1.68 -2.79 -10.31
N THR A 59 -0.70 -2.13 -9.67
CA THR A 59 -0.93 -1.10 -8.65
C THR A 59 -1.60 0.16 -9.23
N ASP A 60 -1.32 0.50 -10.48
CA ASP A 60 -1.88 1.68 -11.16
C ASP A 60 -3.40 1.61 -11.36
N LEU A 61 -3.98 0.41 -11.31
CA LEU A 61 -5.43 0.21 -11.41
C LEU A 61 -6.14 0.37 -10.05
N ILE A 62 -5.43 0.29 -8.93
CA ILE A 62 -6.02 0.35 -7.58
C ILE A 62 -6.63 1.73 -7.32
N LEU A 63 -5.89 2.81 -7.55
CA LEU A 63 -6.37 4.16 -7.30
C LEU A 63 -7.61 4.50 -8.12
N PRO A 64 -7.65 4.32 -9.46
CA PRO A 64 -8.86 4.53 -10.26
C PRO A 64 -10.07 3.73 -9.78
N ALA A 65 -9.87 2.47 -9.37
CA ALA A 65 -10.95 1.64 -8.85
C ALA A 65 -11.56 2.23 -7.56
N ILE A 66 -10.70 2.74 -6.67
CA ILE A 66 -11.13 3.39 -5.42
C ILE A 66 -11.82 4.72 -5.70
N GLU A 67 -11.30 5.56 -6.60
CA GLU A 67 -11.91 6.82 -7.03
C GLU A 67 -13.33 6.60 -7.60
N HIS A 68 -13.54 5.49 -8.30
CA HIS A 68 -14.85 5.07 -8.81
C HIS A 68 -15.71 4.35 -7.75
N ASN A 69 -15.32 4.38 -6.48
CA ASN A 69 -16.08 3.84 -5.34
C ASN A 69 -16.31 2.33 -5.37
N LEU A 70 -15.44 1.57 -6.00
CA LEU A 70 -15.55 0.11 -6.06
C LEU A 70 -15.18 -0.55 -4.73
N GLY A 71 -14.45 0.16 -3.85
CA GLY A 71 -14.09 -0.32 -2.52
C GLY A 71 -13.09 0.60 -1.83
N ILE A 72 -12.55 0.10 -0.73
CA ILE A 72 -11.42 0.70 0.00
C ILE A 72 -10.15 -0.12 -0.29
N GLY A 73 -8.98 0.47 -0.11
CA GLY A 73 -7.73 -0.25 -0.38
C GLY A 73 -6.49 0.44 0.14
N PHE A 74 -5.40 -0.31 0.21
CA PHE A 74 -4.09 0.21 0.62
C PHE A 74 -3.26 0.62 -0.58
N LEU A 75 -2.68 1.82 -0.50
CA LEU A 75 -1.67 2.31 -1.42
C LEU A 75 -0.55 3.04 -0.66
N PRO A 76 0.67 3.09 -1.23
CA PRO A 76 1.72 3.98 -0.72
C PRO A 76 1.25 5.44 -0.75
N PRO A 77 1.63 6.26 0.25
CA PRO A 77 1.24 7.67 0.31
C PRO A 77 1.55 8.44 -0.97
N GLU A 78 2.71 8.18 -1.57
CA GLU A 78 3.21 8.88 -2.75
C GLU A 78 2.31 8.72 -3.98
N PHE A 79 1.48 7.68 -4.03
CA PHE A 79 0.58 7.43 -5.16
C PHE A 79 -0.78 8.12 -5.01
N VAL A 80 -1.08 8.67 -3.84
CA VAL A 80 -2.42 9.15 -3.51
C VAL A 80 -2.45 10.61 -3.04
N GLU A 81 -1.30 11.27 -2.91
CA GLU A 81 -1.21 12.67 -2.45
C GLU A 81 -2.11 13.59 -3.27
N GLU A 82 -1.99 13.58 -4.59
CA GLU A 82 -2.79 14.42 -5.48
C GLU A 82 -4.29 14.11 -5.37
N ALA A 83 -4.66 12.83 -5.26
CA ALA A 83 -6.05 12.41 -5.15
C ALA A 83 -6.67 12.81 -3.79
N ILE A 84 -5.87 12.85 -2.73
CA ILE A 84 -6.28 13.36 -1.42
C ILE A 84 -6.46 14.87 -1.47
N ASP A 85 -5.50 15.61 -2.05
CA ASP A 85 -5.52 17.07 -2.15
C ASP A 85 -6.70 17.56 -2.99
N THR A 86 -7.03 16.85 -4.06
CA THR A 86 -8.21 17.15 -4.91
C THR A 86 -9.52 16.64 -4.33
N GLY A 87 -9.48 15.85 -3.25
CA GLY A 87 -10.66 15.31 -2.59
C GLY A 87 -11.41 14.24 -3.39
N THR A 88 -10.71 13.49 -4.24
CA THR A 88 -11.26 12.34 -4.96
C THR A 88 -11.24 11.08 -4.10
N VAL A 89 -10.23 10.97 -3.21
CA VAL A 89 -10.16 9.93 -2.19
C VAL A 89 -9.90 10.52 -0.81
N PHE A 90 -10.17 9.74 0.23
CA PHE A 90 -10.03 10.14 1.63
C PHE A 90 -9.27 9.08 2.43
N PRO A 91 -8.31 9.47 3.27
CA PRO A 91 -7.64 8.55 4.18
C PRO A 91 -8.61 8.03 5.24
N ILE A 92 -8.54 6.73 5.50
CA ILE A 92 -9.32 6.04 6.53
C ILE A 92 -8.36 5.61 7.64
N LYS A 93 -8.72 5.93 8.88
CA LYS A 93 -7.90 5.56 10.04
C LYS A 93 -8.03 4.07 10.31
N ILE A 94 -6.91 3.39 10.46
CA ILE A 94 -6.84 1.99 10.89
C ILE A 94 -6.52 1.93 12.38
N PRO A 95 -6.99 0.88 13.10
CA PRO A 95 -6.77 0.74 14.55
C PRO A 95 -5.31 0.68 14.95
N ASP A 96 -4.49 -0.01 14.17
CA ASP A 96 -3.05 -0.12 14.37
C ASP A 96 -2.33 0.27 13.08
N GLU A 97 -1.18 0.89 13.20
CA GLU A 97 -0.35 1.23 12.05
C GLU A 97 0.10 -0.02 11.29
N MET A 98 0.03 0.05 9.97
CA MET A 98 0.61 -0.98 9.11
C MET A 98 2.14 -0.90 9.20
N PRO A 99 2.83 -2.03 9.45
CA PRO A 99 4.28 -2.01 9.55
C PRO A 99 4.92 -1.59 8.20
N TYR A 100 6.07 -0.94 8.29
CA TYR A 100 6.84 -0.56 7.10
C TYR A 100 7.41 -1.80 6.40
N ARG A 101 7.43 -1.74 5.07
CA ARG A 101 8.16 -2.71 4.27
C ARG A 101 9.59 -2.25 4.06
N THR A 102 10.51 -3.18 4.19
CA THR A 102 11.91 -2.93 3.88
C THR A 102 12.18 -3.24 2.42
N ILE A 103 12.78 -2.28 1.71
CA ILE A 103 13.36 -2.49 0.38
C ILE A 103 14.86 -2.61 0.58
N SER A 104 15.43 -3.73 0.12
CA SER A 104 16.86 -4.00 0.28
C SER A 104 17.55 -4.06 -1.08
N MET A 105 18.71 -3.44 -1.16
CA MET A 105 19.61 -3.59 -2.28
C MET A 105 20.59 -4.73 -1.97
N VAL A 106 20.53 -5.79 -2.77
CA VAL A 106 21.42 -6.95 -2.65
C VAL A 106 22.46 -6.91 -3.76
N TYR A 107 23.73 -7.13 -3.42
CA TYR A 107 24.81 -7.22 -4.38
C TYR A 107 25.83 -8.26 -3.92
N ASP A 108 26.52 -8.88 -4.86
CA ASP A 108 27.63 -9.78 -4.59
C ASP A 108 28.94 -8.99 -4.62
N PRO A 109 29.71 -8.89 -3.52
CA PRO A 109 30.94 -8.11 -3.47
C PRO A 109 32.08 -8.73 -4.31
N GLU A 110 32.02 -10.03 -4.61
CA GLU A 110 33.05 -10.76 -5.37
C GLU A 110 32.78 -10.73 -6.88
N TYR A 111 31.56 -10.32 -7.30
CA TYR A 111 31.21 -10.27 -8.71
C TYR A 111 31.58 -8.91 -9.33
N PRO A 112 32.17 -8.89 -10.55
CA PRO A 112 32.54 -7.63 -11.22
C PRO A 112 31.28 -6.78 -11.50
N HIS A 113 31.27 -5.57 -10.95
CA HIS A 113 30.18 -4.62 -11.16
C HIS A 113 30.47 -3.68 -12.32
N SER A 114 29.47 -3.35 -13.10
CA SER A 114 29.58 -2.30 -14.11
C SER A 114 29.80 -0.92 -13.45
N ILE A 115 30.32 0.05 -14.20
CA ILE A 115 30.48 1.43 -13.76
C ILE A 115 29.13 2.00 -13.30
N ALA A 116 28.05 1.74 -14.07
CA ALA A 116 26.71 2.20 -13.74
C ALA A 116 26.18 1.58 -12.44
N SER A 117 26.37 0.27 -12.24
CA SER A 117 25.97 -0.43 -11.02
C SER A 117 26.71 0.12 -9.78
N THR A 118 28.00 0.36 -9.91
CA THR A 118 28.82 0.94 -8.84
C THR A 118 28.37 2.37 -8.50
N ALA A 119 28.11 3.19 -9.51
CA ALA A 119 27.64 4.55 -9.33
C ALA A 119 26.24 4.59 -8.67
N PHE A 120 25.32 3.70 -9.11
CA PHE A 120 23.99 3.57 -8.51
C PHE A 120 24.07 3.16 -7.03
N ARG A 121 24.87 2.15 -6.72
CA ARG A 121 25.09 1.71 -5.33
C ARG A 121 25.58 2.86 -4.45
N LYS A 122 26.61 3.59 -4.91
CA LYS A 122 27.14 4.75 -4.19
C LYS A 122 26.06 5.81 -3.98
N PHE A 123 25.30 6.14 -5.03
CA PHE A 123 24.21 7.10 -4.97
C PHE A 123 23.14 6.71 -3.92
N MET A 124 22.78 5.43 -3.85
CA MET A 124 21.79 4.94 -2.88
C MET A 124 22.31 4.96 -1.45
N LEU A 125 23.60 4.67 -1.23
CA LEU A 125 24.21 4.67 0.10
C LEU A 125 24.49 6.08 0.63
N ASP A 126 24.83 7.03 -0.26
CA ASP A 126 25.15 8.40 0.10
C ASP A 126 23.89 9.26 0.39
N ARG A 127 22.70 8.76 0.07
CA ARG A 127 21.44 9.46 0.38
C ARG A 127 20.91 8.99 1.73
N PRO A 128 20.82 9.89 2.74
CA PRO A 128 20.08 9.58 3.94
C PRO A 128 18.62 9.36 3.55
N TYR A 129 18.11 8.17 3.79
CA TYR A 129 16.68 7.88 3.66
C TYR A 129 15.99 8.63 4.82
N ASN A 130 15.39 9.77 4.53
CA ASN A 130 14.52 10.44 5.48
C ASN A 130 13.25 9.58 5.63
N ARG A 131 13.15 8.97 6.81
CA ARG A 131 11.95 8.27 7.26
C ARG A 131 10.86 9.28 7.64
#